data_1979ed73954749a8a3fbf39f429ca3b8
#
_entry.id   1979ed73954749a8a3fbf39f429ca3b8
#
_cell.length_a   1.000
_cell.length_b   1.000
_cell.length_c   1.000
_cell.angle_alpha   90.00
_cell.angle_beta   90.00
_cell.angle_gamma   90.00
#
_symmetry.space_group_name_H-M   'P 1'
#
loop_
_entity.id
_entity.type
_entity.pdbx_description
1 polymer ?
#
loop_
_entity_poly.entity_id
_entity_poly.type
_entity_poly.pdbx_seq_one_letter_code
_entity_poly.pdbx_strand_id
1 'polypeptide(L)'
;TGVAFGLTQLFGSRAAYIHVGALIGTIMAWNVFFVIIPNQKRMVDAMTKGEEPDGRLGEAGAQRSLHNNYFTLPVLFIMVSNHYPMTFGHAWNWAILAAISLIGAGVRHWFNLRGQGQKNVWLLPAAAVAIVALALVSAPRSNTYEGEVTFAMVRDIVERRCVECHSSAPTNAIYRDVGAPQGIMFDTPQQIVDRAARIHNQVVLTQQMPLSNMTNMTDEERAILGAWYQRGAPGP
;
A
#
# COMPACT_ATOMS: atom_id res chain seq x y z
N THR A 1 -11.59 0.05 8.90
CA THR A 1 -12.05 -0.72 7.71
C THR A 1 -13.02 0.09 6.87
N GLY A 2 -14.12 0.64 7.44
CA GLY A 2 -15.09 1.44 6.68
C GLY A 2 -14.49 2.70 6.03
N VAL A 3 -13.62 3.41 6.75
CA VAL A 3 -12.90 4.58 6.21
C VAL A 3 -11.99 4.17 5.04
N ALA A 4 -11.24 3.06 5.18
CA ALA A 4 -10.39 2.56 4.10
C ALA A 4 -11.21 2.23 2.85
N PHE A 5 -12.34 1.51 3.01
CA PHE A 5 -13.25 1.22 1.91
C PHE A 5 -13.79 2.51 1.26
N GLY A 6 -14.31 3.46 2.06
CA GLY A 6 -14.83 4.73 1.54
C GLY A 6 -13.78 5.54 0.77
N LEU A 7 -12.53 5.58 1.29
CA LEU A 7 -11.45 6.28 0.62
C LEU A 7 -11.05 5.62 -0.71
N THR A 8 -11.15 4.29 -0.84
CA THR A 8 -10.89 3.60 -2.11
C THR A 8 -11.96 3.86 -3.18
N GLN A 9 -13.14 4.37 -2.81
CA GLN A 9 -14.17 4.79 -3.76
C GLN A 9 -13.94 6.23 -4.28
N LEU A 10 -13.21 7.04 -3.52
CA LEU A 10 -12.97 8.46 -3.84
C LEU A 10 -11.59 8.70 -4.44
N PHE A 11 -10.60 7.92 -4.05
CA PHE A 11 -9.21 8.07 -4.45
C PHE A 11 -8.67 6.79 -5.06
N GLY A 12 -7.65 6.91 -5.92
CA GLY A 12 -6.88 5.74 -6.33
C GLY A 12 -6.33 4.98 -5.11
N SER A 13 -6.27 3.67 -5.19
CA SER A 13 -6.00 2.76 -4.06
C SER A 13 -4.74 3.12 -3.26
N ARG A 14 -3.66 3.56 -3.94
CA ARG A 14 -2.43 4.03 -3.29
C ARG A 14 -2.68 5.29 -2.44
N ALA A 15 -3.43 6.25 -2.98
CA ALA A 15 -3.77 7.47 -2.25
C ALA A 15 -4.66 7.16 -1.05
N ALA A 16 -5.62 6.22 -1.19
CA ALA A 16 -6.46 5.77 -0.09
C ALA A 16 -5.62 5.22 1.08
N TYR A 17 -4.61 4.39 0.80
CA TYR A 17 -3.69 3.88 1.83
C TYR A 17 -2.97 5.01 2.56
N ILE A 18 -2.39 5.95 1.82
CA ILE A 18 -1.68 7.09 2.40
C ILE A 18 -2.61 7.93 3.29
N HIS A 19 -3.85 8.16 2.87
CA HIS A 19 -4.82 8.92 3.67
C HIS A 19 -5.24 8.19 4.95
N VAL A 20 -5.38 6.85 4.91
CA VAL A 20 -5.60 6.05 6.13
C VAL A 20 -4.41 6.19 7.08
N GLY A 21 -3.18 6.13 6.55
CA GLY A 21 -1.96 6.32 7.33
C GLY A 21 -1.89 7.72 7.96
N ALA A 22 -2.21 8.75 7.17
CA ALA A 22 -2.26 10.13 7.65
C ALA A 22 -3.31 10.31 8.77
N LEU A 23 -4.50 9.72 8.61
CA LEU A 23 -5.54 9.74 9.64
C LEU A 23 -5.06 9.10 10.95
N ILE A 24 -4.49 7.89 10.88
CA ILE A 24 -3.98 7.20 12.08
C ILE A 24 -2.82 8.00 12.70
N GLY A 25 -1.87 8.48 11.90
CA GLY A 25 -0.76 9.30 12.37
C GLY A 25 -1.21 10.60 13.04
N THR A 26 -2.25 11.24 12.50
CA THR A 26 -2.87 12.44 13.13
C THR A 26 -3.47 12.11 14.48
N ILE A 27 -4.20 10.98 14.60
CA ILE A 27 -4.75 10.53 15.89
C ILE A 27 -3.62 10.24 16.89
N MET A 28 -2.54 9.61 16.45
CA MET A 28 -1.39 9.34 17.30
C MET A 28 -0.72 10.62 17.80
N ALA A 29 -0.49 11.58 16.90
CA ALA A 29 0.07 12.88 17.25
C ALA A 29 -0.85 13.65 18.20
N TRP A 30 -2.16 13.65 17.91
CA TRP A 30 -3.16 14.25 18.79
C TRP A 30 -3.11 13.69 20.21
N ASN A 31 -3.06 12.38 20.36
CA ASN A 31 -2.93 11.73 21.66
C ASN A 31 -1.70 12.22 22.43
N VAL A 32 -0.56 12.40 21.74
CA VAL A 32 0.67 12.88 22.37
C VAL A 32 0.54 14.34 22.81
N PHE A 33 0.16 15.24 21.88
CA PHE A 33 0.19 16.67 22.14
C PHE A 33 -0.91 17.15 23.08
N PHE A 34 -2.09 16.54 23.02
CA PHE A 34 -3.27 17.04 23.75
C PHE A 34 -3.62 16.21 24.99
N VAL A 35 -3.07 15.01 25.13
CA VAL A 35 -3.38 14.15 26.30
C VAL A 35 -2.10 13.78 27.06
N ILE A 36 -1.14 13.12 26.39
CA ILE A 36 0.01 12.54 27.09
C ILE A 36 0.89 13.65 27.68
N ILE A 37 1.36 14.59 26.86
CA ILE A 37 2.26 15.67 27.32
C ILE A 37 1.61 16.56 28.37
N PRO A 38 0.37 17.07 28.22
CA PRO A 38 -0.25 17.90 29.24
C PRO A 38 -0.45 17.18 30.57
N ASN A 39 -0.87 15.91 30.54
CA ASN A 39 -1.07 15.13 31.75
C ASN A 39 0.25 14.89 32.48
N GLN A 40 1.31 14.50 31.72
CA GLN A 40 2.64 14.30 32.31
C GLN A 40 3.20 15.59 32.92
N LYS A 41 3.04 16.75 32.27
CA LYS A 41 3.47 18.03 32.85
C LYS A 41 2.78 18.32 34.17
N ARG A 42 1.44 18.15 34.25
CA ARG A 42 0.71 18.34 35.51
C ARG A 42 1.17 17.43 36.65
N MET A 43 1.46 16.15 36.30
CA MET A 43 1.97 15.20 37.30
C MET A 43 3.36 15.59 37.78
N VAL A 44 4.26 16.01 36.90
CA VAL A 44 5.61 16.46 37.25
C VAL A 44 5.53 17.74 38.10
N ASP A 45 4.66 18.69 37.74
CA ASP A 45 4.47 19.94 38.48
C ASP A 45 3.97 19.69 39.92
N ALA A 46 3.05 18.74 40.13
CA ALA A 46 2.60 18.33 41.46
C ALA A 46 3.75 17.71 42.27
N MET A 47 4.50 16.76 41.65
CA MET A 47 5.65 16.14 42.34
C MET A 47 6.74 17.13 42.70
N THR A 48 7.03 18.14 41.85
CA THR A 48 8.03 19.17 42.15
C THR A 48 7.59 20.12 43.32
N LYS A 49 6.29 20.24 43.53
CA LYS A 49 5.72 20.99 44.67
C LYS A 49 5.60 20.14 45.94
N GLY A 50 5.96 18.86 45.90
CA GLY A 50 5.76 17.92 46.99
C GLY A 50 4.30 17.50 47.19
N GLU A 51 3.44 17.73 46.19
CA GLU A 51 2.04 17.31 46.17
C GLU A 51 1.89 15.93 45.61
N GLU A 52 0.85 15.17 46.00
CA GLU A 52 0.54 13.88 45.42
C GLU A 52 -0.10 14.08 44.03
N PRO A 53 0.49 13.47 42.95
CA PRO A 53 -0.03 13.61 41.58
C PRO A 53 -1.37 12.88 41.44
N ASP A 54 -2.32 13.46 40.66
CA ASP A 54 -3.59 12.81 40.32
C ASP A 54 -3.35 11.57 39.44
N GLY A 55 -3.54 10.36 39.99
CA GLY A 55 -3.35 9.08 39.28
C GLY A 55 -4.18 8.95 38.01
N ARG A 56 -5.36 9.60 37.93
CA ARG A 56 -6.22 9.58 36.73
C ARG A 56 -5.53 10.19 35.50
N LEU A 57 -4.66 11.20 35.70
CA LEU A 57 -3.88 11.80 34.63
C LEU A 57 -2.86 10.80 34.06
N GLY A 58 -2.23 10.02 34.94
CA GLY A 58 -1.32 8.96 34.57
C GLY A 58 -2.01 7.83 33.80
N GLU A 59 -3.16 7.36 34.28
CA GLU A 59 -3.97 6.33 33.63
C GLU A 59 -4.42 6.77 32.21
N ALA A 60 -4.93 8.00 32.09
CA ALA A 60 -5.34 8.55 30.79
C ALA A 60 -4.17 8.65 29.81
N GLY A 61 -3.00 9.09 30.28
CA GLY A 61 -1.78 9.13 29.47
C GLY A 61 -1.32 7.74 29.04
N ALA A 62 -1.31 6.77 29.96
CA ALA A 62 -0.93 5.38 29.69
C ALA A 62 -1.88 4.73 28.69
N GLN A 63 -3.19 4.94 28.79
CA GLN A 63 -4.18 4.42 27.84
C GLN A 63 -3.94 4.97 26.43
N ARG A 64 -3.68 6.27 26.26
CA ARG A 64 -3.39 6.86 24.96
C ARG A 64 -2.06 6.39 24.39
N SER A 65 -1.07 6.24 25.23
CA SER A 65 0.20 5.63 24.83
C SER A 65 0.03 4.19 24.34
N LEU A 66 -0.81 3.40 25.00
CA LEU A 66 -1.15 2.05 24.58
C LEU A 66 -1.87 2.03 23.24
N HIS A 67 -2.82 2.95 22.99
CA HIS A 67 -3.46 3.08 21.68
C HIS A 67 -2.44 3.38 20.57
N ASN A 68 -1.57 4.36 20.80
CA ASN A 68 -0.50 4.69 19.84
C ASN A 68 0.42 3.50 19.59
N ASN A 69 0.71 2.73 20.61
CA ASN A 69 1.51 1.51 20.53
C ASN A 69 0.90 0.48 19.55
N TYR A 70 -0.42 0.25 19.62
CA TYR A 70 -1.10 -0.66 18.68
C TYR A 70 -1.14 -0.12 17.25
N PHE A 71 -1.17 1.19 17.04
CA PHE A 71 -1.16 1.80 15.71
C PHE A 71 0.22 1.82 15.05
N THR A 72 1.29 1.54 15.78
CA THR A 72 2.67 1.63 15.28
C THR A 72 2.90 0.77 14.05
N LEU A 73 2.60 -0.55 14.13
CA LEU A 73 2.85 -1.47 13.01
C LEU A 73 1.92 -1.21 11.81
N PRO A 74 0.62 -0.95 11.98
CA PRO A 74 -0.24 -0.50 10.88
C PRO A 74 0.28 0.73 10.15
N VAL A 75 0.70 1.78 10.87
CA VAL A 75 1.24 3.01 10.25
C VAL A 75 2.55 2.75 9.53
N LEU A 76 3.47 2.00 10.15
CA LEU A 76 4.74 1.62 9.51
C LEU A 76 4.51 0.84 8.22
N PHE A 77 3.57 -0.11 8.22
CA PHE A 77 3.21 -0.83 7.00
C PHE A 77 2.71 0.14 5.91
N ILE A 78 1.79 1.06 6.25
CA ILE A 78 1.27 2.03 5.28
C ILE A 78 2.40 2.91 4.72
N MET A 79 3.37 3.33 5.54
CA MET A 79 4.51 4.12 5.09
C MET A 79 5.36 3.38 4.05
N VAL A 80 5.58 2.07 4.24
CA VAL A 80 6.38 1.26 3.30
C VAL A 80 5.54 0.63 2.19
N SER A 81 4.20 0.67 2.27
CA SER A 81 3.27 0.02 1.34
C SER A 81 3.47 0.45 -0.12
N ASN A 82 4.02 1.65 -0.35
CA ASN A 82 4.35 2.14 -1.70
C ASN A 82 5.33 1.23 -2.46
N HIS A 83 6.10 0.41 -1.74
CA HIS A 83 7.03 -0.57 -2.30
C HIS A 83 6.37 -1.93 -2.56
N TYR A 84 5.10 -2.11 -2.15
CA TYR A 84 4.34 -3.36 -2.26
C TYR A 84 3.02 -3.17 -3.03
N PRO A 85 3.09 -2.90 -4.36
CA PRO A 85 1.91 -2.59 -5.19
C PRO A 85 0.83 -3.66 -5.16
N MET A 86 1.23 -4.92 -4.98
CA MET A 86 0.32 -6.06 -4.86
C MET A 86 -0.74 -5.88 -3.76
N THR A 87 -0.45 -5.07 -2.73
CA THR A 87 -1.39 -4.84 -1.63
C THR A 87 -2.47 -3.82 -1.97
N PHE A 88 -2.11 -2.69 -2.54
CA PHE A 88 -3.07 -1.65 -2.92
C PHE A 88 -3.62 -1.79 -4.35
N GLY A 89 -2.93 -2.51 -5.25
CA GLY A 89 -3.40 -2.81 -6.60
C GLY A 89 -4.48 -3.91 -6.67
N HIS A 90 -4.68 -4.67 -5.60
CA HIS A 90 -5.65 -5.75 -5.55
C HIS A 90 -7.09 -5.22 -5.45
N ALA A 91 -8.08 -5.92 -6.06
CA ALA A 91 -9.49 -5.54 -5.97
C ALA A 91 -10.03 -5.43 -4.53
N TRP A 92 -9.47 -6.23 -3.60
CA TRP A 92 -9.81 -6.25 -2.18
C TRP A 92 -8.78 -5.49 -1.32
N ASN A 93 -8.17 -4.44 -1.86
CA ASN A 93 -7.11 -3.67 -1.21
C ASN A 93 -7.48 -3.18 0.20
N TRP A 94 -8.70 -2.68 0.40
CA TRP A 94 -9.19 -2.26 1.71
C TRP A 94 -9.22 -3.41 2.74
N ALA A 95 -9.57 -4.62 2.30
CA ALA A 95 -9.59 -5.81 3.16
C ALA A 95 -8.16 -6.29 3.48
N ILE A 96 -7.25 -6.22 2.50
CA ILE A 96 -5.82 -6.51 2.69
C ILE A 96 -5.22 -5.53 3.71
N LEU A 97 -5.51 -4.23 3.60
CA LEU A 97 -5.06 -3.24 4.57
C LEU A 97 -5.60 -3.52 5.98
N ALA A 98 -6.88 -3.89 6.09
CA ALA A 98 -7.50 -4.25 7.35
C ALA A 98 -6.84 -5.51 7.97
N ALA A 99 -6.61 -6.55 7.16
CA ALA A 99 -5.97 -7.78 7.60
C ALA A 99 -4.54 -7.53 8.11
N ILE A 100 -3.73 -6.80 7.34
CA ILE A 100 -2.36 -6.46 7.76
C ILE A 100 -2.36 -5.63 9.05
N SER A 101 -3.30 -4.68 9.17
CA SER A 101 -3.42 -3.85 10.37
C SER A 101 -3.79 -4.69 11.60
N LEU A 102 -4.69 -5.66 11.47
CA LEU A 102 -5.07 -6.58 12.54
C LEU A 102 -3.91 -7.52 12.92
N ILE A 103 -3.19 -8.06 11.93
CA ILE A 103 -2.02 -8.89 12.17
C ILE A 103 -0.94 -8.08 12.91
N GLY A 104 -0.67 -6.86 12.46
CA GLY A 104 0.27 -5.96 13.11
C GLY A 104 -0.12 -5.64 14.55
N ALA A 105 -1.41 -5.35 14.80
CA ALA A 105 -1.94 -5.16 16.15
C ALA A 105 -1.79 -6.43 17.02
N GLY A 106 -2.02 -7.62 16.45
CA GLY A 106 -1.79 -8.90 17.12
C GLY A 106 -0.34 -9.13 17.51
N VAL A 107 0.59 -8.85 16.61
CA VAL A 107 2.04 -8.91 16.90
C VAL A 107 2.39 -7.92 18.02
N ARG A 108 1.86 -6.69 17.97
CA ARG A 108 2.11 -5.70 19.02
C ARG A 108 1.50 -6.11 20.36
N HIS A 109 0.34 -6.74 20.33
CA HIS A 109 -0.30 -7.30 21.51
C HIS A 109 0.58 -8.36 22.19
N TRP A 110 1.19 -9.23 21.41
CA TRP A 110 2.16 -10.20 21.95
C TRP A 110 3.32 -9.53 22.69
N PHE A 111 3.91 -8.47 22.13
CA PHE A 111 4.96 -7.71 22.80
C PHE A 111 4.48 -7.07 24.10
N ASN A 112 3.26 -6.53 24.10
CA ASN A 112 2.66 -5.91 25.29
C ASN A 112 2.43 -6.95 26.40
N LEU A 113 1.86 -8.13 26.07
CA LEU A 113 1.68 -9.23 27.01
C LEU A 113 3.03 -9.70 27.60
N ARG A 114 4.03 -9.85 26.74
CA ARG A 114 5.37 -10.26 27.17
C ARG A 114 6.00 -9.23 28.13
N GLY A 115 5.81 -7.94 27.88
CA GLY A 115 6.24 -6.86 28.79
C GLY A 115 5.57 -6.90 30.15
N GLN A 116 4.37 -7.48 30.24
CA GLN A 116 3.63 -7.71 31.49
C GLN A 116 3.94 -9.08 32.14
N GLY A 117 4.93 -9.82 31.63
CA GLY A 117 5.29 -11.14 32.13
C GLY A 117 4.37 -12.28 31.69
N GLN A 118 3.36 -12.00 30.86
CA GLN A 118 2.44 -13.01 30.32
C GLN A 118 3.05 -13.70 29.10
N LYS A 119 2.93 -15.03 29.02
CA LYS A 119 3.44 -15.83 27.91
C LYS A 119 2.29 -16.32 27.04
N ASN A 120 2.19 -15.80 25.82
CA ASN A 120 1.31 -16.34 24.80
C ASN A 120 2.15 -16.78 23.59
N VAL A 121 2.42 -18.07 23.50
CA VAL A 121 3.33 -18.64 22.49
C VAL A 121 2.70 -18.74 21.09
N TRP A 122 1.36 -18.66 21.00
CA TRP A 122 0.64 -18.91 19.76
C TRP A 122 0.44 -17.67 18.89
N LEU A 123 0.49 -16.47 19.46
CA LEU A 123 0.21 -15.24 18.72
C LEU A 123 1.21 -14.97 17.58
N LEU A 124 2.49 -15.19 17.78
CA LEU A 124 3.50 -14.99 16.74
C LEU A 124 3.42 -16.04 15.61
N PRO A 125 3.34 -17.35 15.90
CA PRO A 125 3.10 -18.34 14.85
C PRO A 125 1.81 -18.09 14.08
N ALA A 126 0.71 -17.73 14.75
CA ALA A 126 -0.55 -17.40 14.11
C ALA A 126 -0.42 -16.15 13.18
N ALA A 127 0.28 -15.11 13.65
CA ALA A 127 0.54 -13.93 12.82
C ALA A 127 1.42 -14.27 11.60
N ALA A 128 2.44 -15.13 11.77
CA ALA A 128 3.28 -15.58 10.66
C ALA A 128 2.47 -16.36 9.62
N VAL A 129 1.63 -17.30 10.04
CA VAL A 129 0.74 -18.05 9.14
C VAL A 129 -0.23 -17.10 8.43
N ALA A 130 -0.82 -16.15 9.15
CA ALA A 130 -1.75 -15.18 8.58
C ALA A 130 -1.07 -14.28 7.52
N ILE A 131 0.17 -13.83 7.74
CA ILE A 131 0.94 -13.06 6.77
C ILE A 131 1.23 -13.89 5.52
N VAL A 132 1.68 -15.14 5.68
CA VAL A 132 1.95 -16.03 4.55
C VAL A 132 0.67 -16.30 3.74
N ALA A 133 -0.43 -16.61 4.41
CA ALA A 133 -1.72 -16.82 3.77
C ALA A 133 -2.16 -15.55 3.00
N LEU A 134 -2.03 -14.38 3.61
CA LEU A 134 -2.38 -13.12 2.97
C LEU A 134 -1.48 -12.83 1.75
N ALA A 135 -0.18 -13.12 1.84
CA ALA A 135 0.75 -12.96 0.72
C ALA A 135 0.39 -13.89 -0.44
N LEU A 136 0.02 -15.14 -0.16
CA LEU A 136 -0.43 -16.08 -1.20
C LEU A 136 -1.74 -15.66 -1.86
N VAL A 137 -2.69 -15.15 -1.08
CA VAL A 137 -4.00 -14.67 -1.59
C VAL A 137 -3.85 -13.39 -2.41
N SER A 138 -2.95 -12.49 -1.99
CA SER A 138 -2.71 -11.21 -2.66
C SER A 138 -1.65 -11.28 -3.77
N ALA A 139 -1.01 -12.44 -3.95
CA ALA A 139 -0.02 -12.61 -4.99
C ALA A 139 -0.62 -12.37 -6.38
N PRO A 140 0.05 -11.62 -7.25
CA PRO A 140 -0.38 -11.44 -8.62
C PRO A 140 -0.53 -12.80 -9.30
N ARG A 141 -1.69 -13.04 -9.89
CA ARG A 141 -1.88 -14.25 -10.72
C ARG A 141 -1.21 -13.98 -12.06
N SER A 142 -0.12 -14.67 -12.36
CA SER A 142 0.45 -14.70 -13.70
C SER A 142 -0.38 -15.67 -14.53
N ASN A 143 -1.30 -15.17 -15.33
CA ASN A 143 -1.91 -15.99 -16.36
C ASN A 143 -0.86 -16.20 -17.44
N THR A 144 -0.57 -17.46 -17.79
CA THR A 144 0.30 -17.80 -18.92
C THR A 144 -0.55 -17.73 -20.19
N TYR A 145 -0.11 -16.95 -21.17
CA TYR A 145 -0.74 -16.93 -22.48
C TYR A 145 -0.01 -17.91 -23.41
N GLU A 146 -0.71 -18.95 -23.83
CA GLU A 146 -0.15 -20.02 -24.66
C GLU A 146 -0.31 -19.76 -26.18
N GLY A 147 -1.10 -18.75 -26.54
CA GLY A 147 -1.34 -18.39 -27.93
C GLY A 147 -0.12 -17.77 -28.63
N GLU A 148 -0.21 -17.61 -29.94
CA GLU A 148 0.76 -16.85 -30.72
C GLU A 148 0.67 -15.36 -30.29
N VAL A 149 1.81 -14.72 -30.03
CA VAL A 149 1.87 -13.31 -29.68
C VAL A 149 2.59 -12.55 -30.78
N THR A 150 1.88 -11.67 -31.43
CA THR A 150 2.42 -10.77 -32.43
C THR A 150 2.68 -9.39 -31.86
N PHE A 151 3.63 -8.63 -32.43
CA PHE A 151 3.86 -7.24 -32.03
C PHE A 151 2.62 -6.35 -32.23
N ALA A 152 1.79 -6.66 -33.22
CA ALA A 152 0.54 -5.95 -33.45
C ALA A 152 -0.42 -6.03 -32.25
N MET A 153 -0.52 -7.20 -31.58
CA MET A 153 -1.32 -7.37 -30.36
C MET A 153 -0.74 -6.54 -29.20
N VAL A 154 0.58 -6.56 -29.05
CA VAL A 154 1.27 -5.77 -28.01
C VAL A 154 1.04 -4.29 -28.23
N ARG A 155 1.17 -3.80 -29.46
CA ARG A 155 0.96 -2.42 -29.83
C ARG A 155 -0.47 -1.97 -29.53
N ASP A 156 -1.47 -2.75 -29.91
CA ASP A 156 -2.88 -2.48 -29.65
C ASP A 156 -3.17 -2.35 -28.14
N ILE A 157 -2.58 -3.25 -27.31
CA ILE A 157 -2.71 -3.16 -25.86
C ILE A 157 -2.06 -1.86 -25.33
N VAL A 158 -0.85 -1.55 -25.78
CA VAL A 158 -0.12 -0.34 -25.35
C VAL A 158 -0.85 0.92 -25.77
N GLU A 159 -1.40 0.99 -26.98
CA GLU A 159 -2.18 2.12 -27.47
C GLU A 159 -3.43 2.35 -26.61
N ARG A 160 -4.15 1.31 -26.26
CA ARG A 160 -5.39 1.42 -25.46
C ARG A 160 -5.13 1.67 -23.98
N ARG A 161 -4.02 1.18 -23.42
CA ARG A 161 -3.81 1.13 -21.96
C ARG A 161 -2.72 2.05 -21.44
N CYS A 162 -1.80 2.50 -22.29
CA CYS A 162 -0.61 3.23 -21.86
C CYS A 162 -0.49 4.63 -22.50
N VAL A 163 -0.81 4.75 -23.79
CA VAL A 163 -0.55 5.98 -24.58
C VAL A 163 -1.35 7.18 -24.06
N GLU A 164 -2.52 6.97 -23.44
CA GLU A 164 -3.30 8.05 -22.82
C GLU A 164 -2.48 8.91 -21.85
N CYS A 165 -1.53 8.27 -21.11
CA CYS A 165 -0.64 8.96 -20.20
C CYS A 165 0.80 9.03 -20.70
N HIS A 166 1.24 8.03 -21.49
CA HIS A 166 2.61 7.83 -21.92
C HIS A 166 2.81 8.12 -23.41
N SER A 167 2.57 9.35 -23.81
CA SER A 167 2.81 9.84 -25.19
C SER A 167 3.45 11.21 -25.17
N SER A 168 3.89 11.66 -26.33
CA SER A 168 4.37 13.02 -26.55
C SER A 168 3.28 14.09 -26.33
N ALA A 169 2.02 13.70 -26.48
CA ALA A 169 0.84 14.54 -26.24
C ALA A 169 -0.21 13.76 -25.41
N PRO A 170 -0.01 13.64 -24.08
CA PRO A 170 -0.93 12.89 -23.23
C PRO A 170 -2.35 13.46 -23.28
N THR A 171 -3.35 12.58 -23.37
CA THR A 171 -4.77 12.97 -23.35
C THR A 171 -5.40 12.89 -21.97
N ASN A 172 -4.77 12.16 -21.05
CA ASN A 172 -5.21 12.04 -19.67
C ASN A 172 -5.20 13.40 -18.96
N ALA A 173 -6.27 13.72 -18.22
CA ALA A 173 -6.45 15.01 -17.55
C ALA A 173 -5.32 15.39 -16.58
N ILE A 174 -4.66 14.39 -15.97
CA ILE A 174 -3.57 14.62 -15.01
C ILE A 174 -2.25 14.99 -15.73
N TYR A 175 -2.02 14.43 -16.93
CA TYR A 175 -0.73 14.52 -17.62
C TYR A 175 -0.74 15.44 -18.85
N ARG A 176 -1.91 15.90 -19.28
CA ARG A 176 -2.08 16.75 -20.48
C ARG A 176 -1.20 17.99 -20.45
N ASP A 177 -1.12 18.65 -19.29
CA ASP A 177 -0.42 19.94 -19.15
C ASP A 177 1.02 19.78 -18.62
N VAL A 178 1.37 18.60 -18.10
CA VAL A 178 2.69 18.34 -17.49
C VAL A 178 3.56 17.37 -18.30
N GLY A 179 2.99 16.75 -19.34
CA GLY A 179 3.69 15.80 -20.21
C GLY A 179 3.74 14.38 -19.66
N ALA A 180 4.36 13.48 -20.44
CA ALA A 180 4.47 12.06 -20.09
C ALA A 180 5.19 11.85 -18.75
N PRO A 181 4.62 11.05 -17.82
CA PRO A 181 5.23 10.80 -16.53
C PRO A 181 6.65 10.20 -16.69
N GLN A 182 7.63 10.82 -16.01
CA GLN A 182 9.04 10.45 -16.08
C GLN A 182 9.65 10.49 -17.51
N GLY A 183 9.04 11.21 -18.45
CA GLY A 183 9.46 11.24 -19.86
C GLY A 183 9.34 9.89 -20.57
N ILE A 184 8.51 8.96 -20.07
CA ILE A 184 8.29 7.66 -20.68
C ILE A 184 7.19 7.79 -21.71
N MET A 185 7.51 7.49 -22.97
CA MET A 185 6.60 7.55 -24.10
C MET A 185 6.57 6.22 -24.85
N PHE A 186 5.43 5.93 -25.50
CA PHE A 186 5.18 4.73 -26.30
C PHE A 186 4.55 5.08 -27.66
N ASP A 187 4.92 6.23 -28.23
CA ASP A 187 4.40 6.69 -29.54
C ASP A 187 4.92 5.84 -30.71
N THR A 188 6.08 5.22 -30.56
CA THR A 188 6.71 4.44 -31.62
C THR A 188 6.95 2.98 -31.20
N PRO A 189 6.96 2.04 -32.16
CA PRO A 189 7.29 0.64 -31.91
C PRO A 189 8.63 0.46 -31.17
N GLN A 190 9.64 1.23 -31.54
CA GLN A 190 10.96 1.16 -30.92
C GLN A 190 10.93 1.53 -29.44
N GLN A 191 10.15 2.56 -29.06
CA GLN A 191 10.00 2.95 -27.66
C GLN A 191 9.36 1.84 -26.81
N ILE A 192 8.46 1.03 -27.40
CA ILE A 192 7.83 -0.10 -26.72
C ILE A 192 8.88 -1.20 -26.49
N VAL A 193 9.62 -1.56 -27.54
CA VAL A 193 10.66 -2.62 -27.48
C VAL A 193 11.78 -2.24 -26.51
N ASP A 194 12.30 -1.02 -26.58
CA ASP A 194 13.39 -0.53 -25.70
C ASP A 194 12.99 -0.56 -24.21
N ARG A 195 11.70 -0.52 -23.93
CA ARG A 195 11.16 -0.52 -22.56
C ARG A 195 10.48 -1.82 -22.17
N ALA A 196 10.65 -2.89 -22.95
CA ALA A 196 9.99 -4.17 -22.73
C ALA A 196 10.20 -4.73 -21.30
N ALA A 197 11.44 -4.68 -20.80
CA ALA A 197 11.75 -5.11 -19.43
C ALA A 197 11.00 -4.27 -18.37
N ARG A 198 10.87 -2.97 -18.61
CA ARG A 198 10.15 -2.07 -17.71
C ARG A 198 8.64 -2.30 -17.77
N ILE A 199 8.09 -2.51 -18.98
CA ILE A 199 6.68 -2.89 -19.17
C ILE A 199 6.42 -4.19 -18.42
N HIS A 200 7.23 -5.22 -18.63
CA HIS A 200 7.08 -6.50 -17.96
C HIS A 200 7.09 -6.35 -16.43
N ASN A 201 8.06 -5.61 -15.87
CA ASN A 201 8.14 -5.40 -14.44
C ASN A 201 6.91 -4.66 -13.89
N GLN A 202 6.53 -3.52 -14.51
CA GLN A 202 5.50 -2.64 -13.98
C GLN A 202 4.07 -3.13 -14.27
N VAL A 203 3.87 -3.85 -15.37
CA VAL A 203 2.54 -4.27 -15.83
C VAL A 203 2.24 -5.71 -15.44
N VAL A 204 3.22 -6.62 -15.56
CA VAL A 204 3.01 -8.05 -15.35
C VAL A 204 3.39 -8.47 -13.93
N LEU A 205 4.62 -8.17 -13.50
CA LEU A 205 5.12 -8.65 -12.20
C LEU A 205 4.53 -7.87 -11.02
N THR A 206 4.62 -6.54 -11.05
CA THR A 206 4.21 -5.70 -9.92
C THR A 206 2.79 -5.16 -10.07
N GLN A 207 2.23 -5.19 -11.27
CA GLN A 207 0.91 -4.64 -11.62
C GLN A 207 0.69 -3.18 -11.17
N GLN A 208 1.79 -2.40 -11.08
CA GLN A 208 1.72 -0.98 -10.75
C GLN A 208 1.08 -0.16 -11.87
N MET A 209 1.24 -0.62 -13.11
CA MET A 209 0.68 0.02 -14.29
C MET A 209 -0.38 -0.87 -14.94
N PRO A 210 -1.41 -0.27 -15.49
CA PRO A 210 -1.80 1.14 -15.39
C PRO A 210 -2.06 1.56 -13.94
N LEU A 211 -1.79 2.83 -13.60
CA LEU A 211 -1.92 3.33 -12.23
C LEU A 211 -3.34 3.09 -11.71
N SER A 212 -3.47 2.34 -10.59
CA SER A 212 -4.76 1.89 -10.04
C SER A 212 -5.68 1.20 -11.06
N ASN A 213 -5.11 0.64 -12.10
CA ASN A 213 -5.80 0.03 -13.25
C ASN A 213 -6.86 0.94 -13.91
N MET A 214 -6.61 2.25 -13.95
CA MET A 214 -7.58 3.26 -14.41
C MET A 214 -7.96 3.13 -15.90
N THR A 215 -7.14 2.42 -16.70
CA THR A 215 -7.46 2.10 -18.10
C THR A 215 -8.12 0.74 -18.25
N ASN A 216 -8.50 0.06 -17.15
CA ASN A 216 -9.17 -1.24 -17.13
C ASN A 216 -8.42 -2.34 -17.92
N MET A 217 -7.10 -2.42 -17.74
CA MET A 217 -6.29 -3.50 -18.31
C MET A 217 -6.72 -4.86 -17.73
N THR A 218 -6.91 -5.85 -18.62
CA THR A 218 -7.33 -7.19 -18.24
C THR A 218 -6.15 -8.09 -17.88
N ASP A 219 -6.43 -9.19 -17.17
CA ASP A 219 -5.41 -10.20 -16.86
C ASP A 219 -4.88 -10.90 -18.11
N GLU A 220 -5.72 -11.06 -19.15
CA GLU A 220 -5.30 -11.60 -20.44
C GLU A 220 -4.34 -10.66 -21.15
N GLU A 221 -4.60 -9.35 -21.19
CA GLU A 221 -3.69 -8.35 -21.75
C GLU A 221 -2.32 -8.37 -21.03
N ARG A 222 -2.32 -8.54 -19.72
CA ARG A 222 -1.08 -8.70 -18.92
C ARG A 222 -0.36 -9.99 -19.30
N ALA A 223 -1.08 -11.11 -19.48
CA ALA A 223 -0.51 -12.38 -19.88
C ALA A 223 0.12 -12.31 -21.29
N ILE A 224 -0.53 -11.62 -22.24
CA ILE A 224 0.01 -11.37 -23.59
C ILE A 224 1.33 -10.59 -23.51
N LEU A 225 1.37 -9.49 -22.74
CA LEU A 225 2.60 -8.70 -22.55
C LEU A 225 3.71 -9.52 -21.88
N GLY A 226 3.35 -10.38 -20.92
CA GLY A 226 4.26 -11.30 -20.27
C GLY A 226 4.86 -12.31 -21.23
N ALA A 227 4.02 -12.96 -22.03
CA ALA A 227 4.45 -13.93 -23.04
C ALA A 227 5.30 -13.30 -24.15
N TRP A 228 4.97 -12.07 -24.57
CA TRP A 228 5.80 -11.29 -25.50
C TRP A 228 7.19 -11.06 -24.95
N TYR A 229 7.30 -10.60 -23.71
CA TYR A 229 8.60 -10.37 -23.07
C TYR A 229 9.43 -11.65 -22.94
N GLN A 230 8.81 -12.76 -22.51
CA GLN A 230 9.47 -14.06 -22.37
C GLN A 230 10.01 -14.60 -23.70
N ARG A 231 9.39 -14.23 -24.83
CA ARG A 231 9.84 -14.57 -26.19
C ARG A 231 10.90 -13.61 -26.75
N GLY A 232 11.50 -12.76 -25.90
CA GLY A 232 12.55 -11.85 -26.29
C GLY A 232 12.07 -10.48 -26.79
N ALA A 233 10.79 -10.16 -26.58
CA ALA A 233 10.18 -8.89 -26.95
C ALA A 233 10.41 -8.50 -28.42
N PRO A 234 10.06 -9.35 -29.41
CA PRO A 234 10.28 -9.06 -30.82
C PRO A 234 9.53 -7.77 -31.22
N GLY A 235 10.18 -6.97 -32.09
CA GLY A 235 9.58 -5.81 -32.72
C GLY A 235 8.66 -6.16 -33.89
N PRO A 236 8.21 -5.14 -34.66
CA PRO A 236 7.37 -5.34 -35.83
C PRO A 236 8.07 -6.06 -36.95
#